data_44ddf6d52b089df09e1771d8105284ac
#
_entry.id   44ddf6d52b089df09e1771d8105284ac
#
_cell.length_a   1.000
_cell.length_b   1.000
_cell.length_c   1.000
_cell.angle_alpha   90.00
_cell.angle_beta   90.00
_cell.angle_gamma   90.00
#
_symmetry.space_group_name_H-M   'P 1'
#
loop_
_entity.id
_entity.type
_entity.pdbx_description
1 polymer ?
#
loop_
_entity_poly.entity_id
_entity_poly.type
_entity_poly.pdbx_seq_one_letter_code
_entity_poly.pdbx_strand_id
1 'polypeptide(L)'
;EMLRSLVGSEMCIRDSYRKHWIGAYLQQKGLHVIPTICWSDRDSFHWCFDGEPTQGVVAVSSIGTQNSRKRRDLFLAGYFEMMDRLQPTHVIFCGAVPEECRGGIVRIKAFSERFHEAEISQW
;
A
#
# COMPACT_ATOMS: atom_id res chain seq x y z
N GLU A 1 4.79 26.05 -5.58
CA GLU A 1 4.97 24.84 -4.79
C GLU A 1 3.79 24.50 -3.88
N MET A 2 3.23 25.52 -3.18
CA MET A 2 2.03 25.31 -2.37
C MET A 2 0.84 24.84 -3.21
N LEU A 3 0.64 25.42 -4.39
CA LEU A 3 -0.41 24.97 -5.31
C LEU A 3 -0.18 23.54 -5.80
N ARG A 4 1.08 23.18 -6.06
CA ARG A 4 1.46 21.83 -6.46
C ARG A 4 1.19 20.81 -5.36
N SER A 5 1.51 21.15 -4.12
CA SER A 5 1.26 20.30 -2.96
C SER A 5 -0.24 20.09 -2.74
N LEU A 6 -1.05 21.15 -2.82
CA LEU A 6 -2.49 21.07 -2.69
C LEU A 6 -3.12 20.24 -3.82
N VAL A 7 -2.69 20.44 -5.05
CA VAL A 7 -3.16 19.65 -6.20
C VAL A 7 -2.79 18.18 -6.03
N GLY A 8 -1.57 17.88 -5.56
CA GLY A 8 -1.15 16.52 -5.28
C GLY A 8 -1.99 15.85 -4.21
N SER A 9 -2.30 16.55 -3.12
CA SER A 9 -3.14 16.04 -2.04
C SER A 9 -4.57 15.79 -2.52
N GLU A 10 -5.15 16.71 -3.30
CA GLU A 10 -6.48 16.54 -3.88
C GLU A 10 -6.53 15.33 -4.83
N MET A 11 -5.50 15.14 -5.66
CA MET A 11 -5.40 13.98 -6.54
C MET A 11 -5.36 12.68 -5.76
N CYS A 12 -4.58 12.61 -4.69
CA CYS A 12 -4.49 11.42 -3.85
C CYS A 12 -5.81 11.09 -3.16
N ILE A 13 -6.53 12.09 -2.65
CA ILE A 13 -7.85 11.90 -2.05
C ILE A 13 -8.85 11.42 -3.09
N ARG A 14 -8.84 12.02 -4.28
CA ARG A 14 -9.72 11.64 -5.38
C ARG A 14 -9.45 10.23 -5.86
N ASP A 15 -8.17 9.83 -5.97
CA ASP A 15 -7.78 8.49 -6.37
C ASP A 15 -8.22 7.46 -5.33
N SER A 16 -8.10 7.78 -4.05
CA SER A 16 -8.58 6.92 -2.97
C SER A 16 -10.09 6.72 -3.07
N TYR A 17 -10.85 7.78 -3.30
CA TYR A 17 -12.30 7.72 -3.49
C TYR A 17 -12.67 6.83 -4.68
N ARG A 18 -12.02 7.01 -5.81
CA ARG A 18 -12.26 6.20 -7.02
C ARG A 18 -11.93 4.73 -6.79
N LYS A 19 -10.84 4.47 -6.11
CA LYS A 19 -10.44 3.10 -5.75
C LYS A 19 -11.51 2.42 -4.91
N HIS A 20 -12.03 3.09 -3.89
CA HIS A 20 -13.09 2.55 -3.04
C HIS A 20 -14.39 2.32 -3.81
N TRP A 21 -14.75 3.22 -4.68
CA TRP A 21 -15.95 3.10 -5.50
C TRP A 21 -15.86 1.88 -6.43
N ILE A 22 -14.74 1.71 -7.11
CA ILE A 22 -14.50 0.56 -7.99
C ILE A 22 -14.50 -0.73 -7.20
N GLY A 23 -13.83 -0.74 -6.03
CA GLY A 23 -13.78 -1.90 -5.16
C GLY A 23 -15.16 -2.33 -4.70
N ALA A 24 -16.00 -1.39 -4.27
CA ALA A 24 -17.37 -1.67 -3.86
C ALA A 24 -18.21 -2.23 -5.02
N TYR A 25 -18.06 -1.65 -6.21
CA TYR A 25 -18.74 -2.13 -7.41
C TYR A 25 -18.36 -3.58 -7.73
N LEU A 26 -17.06 -3.90 -7.70
CA LEU A 26 -16.58 -5.25 -7.99
C LEU A 26 -17.06 -6.26 -6.94
N GLN A 27 -17.12 -5.86 -5.66
CA GLN A 27 -17.66 -6.71 -4.60
C GLN A 27 -19.13 -7.02 -4.83
N GLN A 28 -19.92 -6.06 -5.30
CA GLN A 28 -21.33 -6.28 -5.65
C GLN A 28 -21.48 -7.29 -6.78
N LYS A 29 -20.48 -7.42 -7.63
CA LYS A 29 -20.44 -8.41 -8.72
C LYS A 29 -19.94 -9.78 -8.28
N GLY A 30 -19.72 -9.98 -6.99
CA GLY A 30 -19.28 -11.27 -6.43
C GLY A 30 -17.79 -11.52 -6.48
N LEU A 31 -16.99 -10.50 -6.78
CA LEU A 31 -15.53 -10.60 -6.82
C LEU A 31 -14.94 -10.33 -5.42
N HIS A 32 -13.88 -11.07 -5.10
CA HIS A 32 -13.09 -10.80 -3.90
C HIS A 32 -12.11 -9.67 -4.20
N VAL A 33 -12.20 -8.59 -3.42
CA VAL A 33 -11.37 -7.40 -3.60
C VAL A 33 -10.44 -7.27 -2.41
N ILE A 34 -9.13 -7.20 -2.70
CA ILE A 34 -8.10 -6.94 -1.68
C ILE A 34 -7.65 -5.49 -1.87
N PRO A 35 -7.91 -4.61 -0.89
CA PRO A 35 -7.53 -3.21 -1.02
C PRO A 35 -6.01 -3.06 -0.93
N THR A 36 -5.47 -2.18 -1.77
CA THR A 36 -4.08 -1.74 -1.68
C THR A 36 -4.04 -0.47 -0.84
N ILE A 37 -3.28 -0.49 0.24
CA ILE A 37 -3.18 0.63 1.17
C ILE A 37 -1.96 1.45 0.79
N CYS A 38 -2.17 2.75 0.58
CA CYS A 38 -1.13 3.68 0.19
C CYS A 38 -1.17 4.92 1.07
N TRP A 39 -0.01 5.47 1.36
CA TRP A 39 0.14 6.75 2.05
C TRP A 39 1.30 7.51 1.41
N SER A 40 1.26 8.84 1.53
CA SER A 40 2.29 9.70 0.95
C SER A 40 3.18 10.33 2.01
N ASP A 41 2.57 11.00 2.97
CA ASP A 41 3.26 11.66 4.08
C ASP A 41 2.48 11.45 5.37
N ARG A 42 2.97 12.04 6.48
CA ARG A 42 2.29 11.90 7.77
C ARG A 42 0.91 12.55 7.77
N ASP A 43 0.73 13.62 7.01
CA ASP A 43 -0.58 14.27 6.90
C ASP A 43 -1.60 13.39 6.21
N SER A 44 -1.17 12.53 5.28
CA SER A 44 -2.06 11.58 4.61
C SER A 44 -2.67 10.57 5.56
N PHE A 45 -2.08 10.32 6.72
CA PHE A 45 -2.60 9.37 7.70
C PHE A 45 -3.98 9.76 8.24
N HIS A 46 -4.37 11.03 8.12
CA HIS A 46 -5.69 11.48 8.53
C HIS A 46 -6.81 10.94 7.65
N TRP A 47 -6.51 10.57 6.41
CA TRP A 47 -7.54 10.14 5.46
C TRP A 47 -7.22 8.87 4.69
N CYS A 48 -5.94 8.46 4.59
CA CYS A 48 -5.56 7.35 3.70
C CYS A 48 -6.10 5.99 4.16
N PHE A 49 -6.45 5.86 5.43
CA PHE A 49 -7.04 4.62 5.97
C PHE A 49 -8.56 4.67 6.05
N ASP A 50 -9.18 5.80 5.74
CA ASP A 50 -10.63 5.95 5.79
C ASP A 50 -11.31 5.08 4.74
N GLY A 51 -12.39 4.42 5.15
CA GLY A 51 -13.16 3.55 4.25
C GLY A 51 -12.50 2.22 3.96
N GLU A 52 -11.32 1.93 4.49
CA GLU A 52 -10.67 0.65 4.32
C GLU A 52 -11.23 -0.38 5.30
N PRO A 53 -11.32 -1.66 4.90
CA PRO A 53 -11.85 -2.70 5.79
C PRO A 53 -10.89 -2.96 6.95
N THR A 54 -11.47 -3.29 8.11
CA THR A 54 -10.71 -3.70 9.29
C THR A 54 -10.72 -5.22 9.42
N GLN A 55 -9.67 -5.78 10.02
CA GLN A 55 -9.56 -7.21 10.32
C GLN A 55 -9.66 -8.11 9.07
N GLY A 56 -9.25 -7.58 7.93
CA GLY A 56 -9.25 -8.32 6.66
C GLY A 56 -7.85 -8.45 6.08
N VAL A 57 -7.79 -8.76 4.79
CA VAL A 57 -6.54 -8.87 4.04
C VAL A 57 -6.32 -7.56 3.30
N VAL A 58 -5.12 -7.01 3.43
CA VAL A 58 -4.73 -5.78 2.73
C VAL A 58 -3.43 -6.02 1.96
N ALA A 59 -3.16 -5.19 0.99
CA ALA A 59 -1.91 -5.23 0.22
C ALA A 59 -1.16 -3.91 0.39
N VAL A 60 0.15 -3.99 0.53
CA VAL A 60 1.04 -2.82 0.58
C VAL A 60 2.24 -3.05 -0.33
N SER A 61 2.87 -1.97 -0.76
CA SER A 61 4.08 -2.03 -1.57
C SER A 61 5.19 -1.21 -0.91
N SER A 62 6.36 -1.81 -0.80
CA SER A 62 7.57 -1.13 -0.32
C SER A 62 8.44 -0.62 -1.46
N ILE A 63 8.02 -0.78 -2.70
CA ILE A 63 8.80 -0.37 -3.86
C ILE A 63 9.02 1.15 -3.82
N GLY A 64 10.29 1.55 -3.97
CA GLY A 64 10.67 2.96 -3.94
C GLY A 64 10.78 3.58 -2.56
N THR A 65 10.48 2.83 -1.49
CA THR A 65 10.50 3.35 -0.11
C THR A 65 11.79 3.06 0.64
N GLN A 66 12.62 2.16 0.13
CA GLN A 66 13.85 1.73 0.80
C GLN A 66 15.10 2.45 0.30
N ASN A 67 14.95 3.43 -0.59
CA ASN A 67 16.06 4.13 -1.25
C ASN A 67 16.75 5.16 -0.35
N SER A 68 16.09 5.63 0.70
CA SER A 68 16.67 6.56 1.64
C SER A 68 16.11 6.28 3.04
N ARG A 69 16.87 6.70 4.05
CA ARG A 69 16.45 6.54 5.44
C ARG A 69 15.13 7.27 5.72
N LYS A 70 14.98 8.47 5.17
CA LYS A 70 13.76 9.27 5.34
C LYS A 70 12.53 8.57 4.76
N ARG A 71 12.65 8.00 3.56
CA ARG A 71 11.55 7.26 2.93
C ARG A 71 11.22 5.99 3.67
N ARG A 72 12.24 5.28 4.12
CA ARG A 72 12.09 4.07 4.92
C ARG A 72 11.36 4.36 6.23
N ASP A 73 11.76 5.40 6.95
CA ASP A 73 11.15 5.78 8.20
C ASP A 73 9.68 6.18 8.01
N LEU A 74 9.37 6.92 6.94
CA LEU A 74 8.00 7.29 6.60
C LEU A 74 7.16 6.06 6.26
N PHE A 75 7.71 5.11 5.51
CA PHE A 75 7.03 3.86 5.19
C PHE A 75 6.70 3.09 6.45
N LEU A 76 7.67 2.94 7.35
CA LEU A 76 7.48 2.22 8.61
C LEU A 76 6.43 2.90 9.49
N ALA A 77 6.46 4.23 9.58
CA ALA A 77 5.47 4.98 10.35
C ALA A 77 4.06 4.73 9.82
N GLY A 78 3.88 4.75 8.49
CA GLY A 78 2.60 4.45 7.86
C GLY A 78 2.17 3.00 8.06
N TYR A 79 3.10 2.07 7.97
CA TYR A 79 2.83 0.65 8.19
C TYR A 79 2.32 0.40 9.62
N PHE A 80 2.98 0.95 10.62
CA PHE A 80 2.55 0.79 12.01
C PHE A 80 1.20 1.45 12.27
N GLU A 81 0.95 2.61 11.67
CA GLU A 81 -0.35 3.29 11.74
C GLU A 81 -1.45 2.43 11.11
N MET A 82 -1.17 1.81 9.97
CA MET A 82 -2.10 0.88 9.32
C MET A 82 -2.41 -0.32 10.22
N MET A 83 -1.38 -0.92 10.80
CA MET A 83 -1.57 -2.07 11.69
C MET A 83 -2.42 -1.72 12.90
N ASP A 84 -2.24 -0.52 13.45
CA ASP A 84 -3.01 -0.05 14.60
C ASP A 84 -4.48 0.22 14.24
N ARG A 85 -4.72 0.91 13.14
CA ARG A 85 -6.07 1.34 12.74
C ARG A 85 -6.89 0.24 12.08
N LEU A 86 -6.30 -0.54 11.19
CA LEU A 86 -7.02 -1.54 10.41
C LEU A 86 -6.94 -2.93 11.00
N GLN A 87 -5.92 -3.23 11.76
CA GLN A 87 -5.69 -4.54 12.38
C GLN A 87 -5.86 -5.69 11.37
N PRO A 88 -5.16 -5.67 10.22
CA PRO A 88 -5.37 -6.67 9.18
C PRO A 88 -4.95 -8.06 9.67
N THR A 89 -5.66 -9.08 9.21
CA THR A 89 -5.30 -10.47 9.52
C THR A 89 -4.08 -10.93 8.72
N HIS A 90 -3.99 -10.48 7.48
CA HIS A 90 -2.87 -10.77 6.58
C HIS A 90 -2.52 -9.53 5.76
N VAL A 91 -1.24 -9.37 5.48
CA VAL A 91 -0.74 -8.29 4.63
C VAL A 91 0.00 -8.91 3.46
N ILE A 92 -0.48 -8.65 2.25
CA ILE A 92 0.22 -9.03 1.02
C ILE A 92 1.26 -7.95 0.74
N PHE A 93 2.53 -8.31 0.84
CA PHE A 93 3.63 -7.37 0.76
C PHE A 93 4.31 -7.48 -0.60
N CYS A 94 4.24 -6.42 -1.39
CA CYS A 94 4.90 -6.35 -2.69
C CYS A 94 6.26 -5.68 -2.55
N GLY A 95 7.33 -6.41 -2.87
CA GLY A 95 8.70 -5.94 -2.73
C GLY A 95 9.38 -6.44 -1.46
N ALA A 96 10.45 -5.77 -1.06
CA ALA A 96 11.22 -6.14 0.12
C ALA A 96 10.44 -5.84 1.41
N VAL A 97 10.47 -6.79 2.35
CA VAL A 97 9.83 -6.65 3.66
C VAL A 97 10.86 -6.16 4.65
N PRO A 98 10.73 -4.94 5.21
CA PRO A 98 11.62 -4.48 6.28
C PRO A 98 11.51 -5.38 7.52
N GLU A 99 12.62 -5.54 8.23
CA GLU A 99 12.68 -6.40 9.41
C GLU A 99 11.71 -5.98 10.51
N GLU A 100 11.40 -4.70 10.59
CA GLU A 100 10.50 -4.13 11.59
C GLU A 100 9.03 -4.43 11.30
N CYS A 101 8.70 -4.83 10.08
CA CYS A 101 7.32 -5.17 9.72
C CYS A 101 6.96 -6.55 10.24
N ARG A 102 5.88 -6.63 11.00
CA ARG A 102 5.40 -7.87 11.61
C ARG A 102 3.94 -8.09 11.30
N GLY A 103 3.48 -9.31 11.50
CA GLY A 103 2.10 -9.72 11.28
C GLY A 103 2.02 -10.92 10.34
N GLY A 104 0.83 -11.22 9.85
CA GLY A 104 0.60 -12.29 8.87
C GLY A 104 1.02 -11.85 7.47
N ILE A 105 2.31 -11.75 7.21
CA ILE A 105 2.85 -11.19 5.97
C ILE A 105 2.99 -12.29 4.91
N VAL A 106 2.41 -12.04 3.73
CA VAL A 106 2.60 -12.85 2.53
C VAL A 106 3.37 -12.02 1.52
N ARG A 107 4.62 -12.39 1.26
CA ARG A 107 5.47 -11.65 0.34
C ARG A 107 5.22 -12.09 -1.10
N ILE A 108 5.04 -11.12 -2.00
CA ILE A 108 5.09 -11.34 -3.44
C ILE A 108 6.23 -10.54 -4.04
N LYS A 109 6.86 -11.10 -5.08
CA LYS A 109 7.96 -10.41 -5.75
C LYS A 109 7.46 -9.25 -6.58
N ALA A 110 8.21 -8.15 -6.58
CA ALA A 110 7.93 -7.03 -7.46
C ALA A 110 8.08 -7.45 -8.92
N PHE A 111 7.36 -6.76 -9.81
CA PHE A 111 7.42 -7.06 -11.24
C PHE A 111 8.85 -7.05 -11.79
N SER A 112 9.66 -6.09 -11.38
CA SER A 112 11.06 -6.01 -11.77
C SER A 112 11.87 -7.24 -11.37
N GLU A 113 11.63 -7.77 -10.18
CA GLU A 113 12.28 -8.99 -9.71
C GLU A 113 11.89 -10.21 -10.55
N ARG A 114 10.59 -10.32 -10.86
CA ARG A 114 10.08 -11.42 -11.70
C ARG A 114 10.65 -11.37 -13.12
N PHE A 115 10.74 -10.18 -13.67
CA PHE A 115 11.30 -9.99 -15.01
C PHE A 115 12.77 -10.38 -15.06
N HIS A 116 13.54 -10.00 -14.05
CA HIS A 116 14.95 -10.33 -13.95
C HIS A 116 15.16 -11.85 -13.81
N GLU A 117 14.36 -12.52 -12.99
CA GLU A 117 14.41 -14.00 -12.87
C GLU A 117 14.05 -14.69 -14.17
N ALA A 118 13.05 -14.20 -14.90
CA ALA A 118 12.67 -14.75 -16.19
C ALA A 118 13.79 -14.62 -17.21
N GLU A 119 14.50 -13.50 -17.24
CA GLU A 119 15.68 -13.33 -18.09
C GLU A 119 16.78 -14.32 -17.75
N ILE A 120 17.08 -14.48 -16.45
CA ILE A 120 18.11 -15.41 -15.99
C ILE A 120 17.72 -16.86 -16.33
N SER A 121 16.46 -17.23 -16.19
CA SER A 121 16.01 -18.59 -16.44
C SER A 121 15.99 -18.96 -17.93
N GLN A 122 16.04 -17.98 -18.84
CA GLN A 122 16.13 -18.20 -20.28
C GLN A 122 17.57 -18.42 -20.76
N TRP A 123 18.53 -18.18 -19.92
CA TRP A 123 19.95 -18.36 -20.22
C TRP A 123 20.52 -19.62 -19.57
#